data_30476d873be2aa632bcc66835eedf95e
#
_entry.id   30476d873be2aa632bcc66835eedf95e
#
_cell.length_a   1.000
_cell.length_b   1.000
_cell.length_c   1.000
_cell.angle_alpha   90.00
_cell.angle_beta   90.00
_cell.angle_gamma   90.00
#
_symmetry.space_group_name_H-M   'P 1'
#
loop_
_entity.id
_entity.type
_entity.pdbx_description
1 polymer ?
#
loop_
_entity_poly.entity_id
_entity_poly.type
_entity_poly.pdbx_seq_one_letter_code
_entity_poly.pdbx_strand_id
1 'polypeptide(L)'
;ALVLRYTVQFFAGSQVRRVGPDTISAVDIGPWHLGTLQLLAMLVGLATILITGAGLRYTRLGKEMRAVADNIALAEVAGIDTRRTIRITWAVAGGLAALAGILYATAIGSINPNFGFTILLSLFAAAVLGGIGNAYGALAGGIVIGLAQEWSTLFFNPRWKPAIGFAILILTLLLMPRGIFGRKKARS
;
A
#
# COMPACT_ATOMS: atom_id res chain seq x y z
N ALA A 1 15.82 5.20 4.96
CA ALA A 1 14.88 6.06 4.22
C ALA A 1 15.51 7.41 3.86
N LEU A 2 16.05 8.20 4.82
CA LEU A 2 16.61 9.54 4.56
C LEU A 2 17.81 9.50 3.60
N VAL A 3 18.76 8.58 3.81
CA VAL A 3 19.93 8.43 2.92
C VAL A 3 19.49 8.16 1.49
N LEU A 4 18.58 7.19 1.27
CA LEU A 4 18.06 6.88 -0.05
C LEU A 4 17.38 8.09 -0.69
N ARG A 5 16.58 8.85 0.08
CA ARG A 5 15.92 10.07 -0.39
C ARG A 5 16.93 11.10 -0.85
N TYR A 6 17.94 11.41 -0.03
CA TYR A 6 18.97 12.40 -0.40
C TYR A 6 19.84 11.92 -1.57
N THR A 7 20.11 10.62 -1.67
CA THR A 7 20.81 10.05 -2.83
C THR A 7 20.00 10.25 -4.11
N VAL A 8 18.70 9.93 -4.10
CA VAL A 8 17.82 10.16 -5.24
C VAL A 8 17.75 11.67 -5.57
N GLN A 9 17.65 12.53 -4.56
CA GLN A 9 17.61 13.98 -4.75
C GLN A 9 18.91 14.53 -5.35
N PHE A 10 20.05 13.96 -4.97
CA PHE A 10 21.36 14.35 -5.52
C PHE A 10 21.48 13.99 -7.01
N PHE A 11 21.07 12.77 -7.40
CA PHE A 11 21.19 12.33 -8.80
C PHE A 11 20.03 12.80 -9.69
N ALA A 12 18.81 12.83 -9.20
CA ALA A 12 17.62 13.16 -9.98
C ALA A 12 17.18 14.64 -9.87
N GLY A 13 17.78 15.39 -8.96
CA GLY A 13 17.40 16.79 -8.65
C GLY A 13 16.20 16.88 -7.72
N SER A 14 15.89 18.09 -7.24
CA SER A 14 14.78 18.36 -6.31
C SER A 14 13.48 18.78 -7.00
N GLN A 15 13.47 18.85 -8.33
CA GLN A 15 12.34 19.36 -9.08
C GLN A 15 11.21 18.33 -9.21
N VAL A 16 9.96 18.84 -9.22
CA VAL A 16 8.79 18.05 -9.55
C VAL A 16 8.84 17.70 -11.03
N ARG A 17 8.88 16.39 -11.34
CA ARG A 17 8.83 15.90 -12.72
C ARG A 17 7.42 15.42 -13.04
N ARG A 18 6.89 15.80 -14.19
CA ARG A 18 5.63 15.27 -14.71
C ARG A 18 5.84 13.83 -15.19
N VAL A 19 4.86 12.97 -14.90
CA VAL A 19 4.86 11.57 -15.32
C VAL A 19 3.70 11.39 -16.30
N GLY A 20 4.02 11.04 -17.53
CA GLY A 20 3.04 10.79 -18.60
C GLY A 20 3.26 11.66 -19.83
N PRO A 21 2.66 11.28 -20.97
CA PRO A 21 2.71 12.08 -22.18
C PRO A 21 1.93 13.40 -22.01
N ASP A 22 2.39 14.45 -22.68
CA ASP A 22 1.76 15.79 -22.65
C ASP A 22 0.34 15.79 -23.23
N THR A 23 -0.02 14.79 -24.00
CA THR A 23 -1.36 14.55 -24.54
C THR A 23 -2.11 13.54 -23.66
N ILE A 24 -2.80 14.03 -22.65
CA ILE A 24 -3.75 13.22 -21.89
C ILE A 24 -5.00 13.09 -22.78
N SER A 25 -5.14 11.95 -23.46
CA SER A 25 -6.42 11.59 -24.05
C SER A 25 -7.39 11.35 -22.87
N ALA A 26 -8.27 12.31 -22.63
CA ALA A 26 -9.36 12.12 -21.70
C ALA A 26 -10.40 11.21 -22.38
N VAL A 27 -10.81 10.17 -21.68
CA VAL A 27 -11.97 9.37 -22.07
C VAL A 27 -13.17 9.99 -21.38
N ASP A 28 -14.02 10.62 -22.15
CA ASP A 28 -15.28 11.20 -21.67
C ASP A 28 -16.30 10.08 -21.45
N ILE A 29 -16.47 9.67 -20.21
CA ILE A 29 -17.53 8.73 -19.81
C ILE A 29 -18.66 9.54 -19.16
N GLY A 30 -19.54 10.11 -19.99
CA GLY A 30 -20.65 10.96 -19.52
C GLY A 30 -20.14 12.24 -18.86
N PRO A 31 -20.57 12.56 -17.61
CA PRO A 31 -20.17 13.78 -16.92
C PRO A 31 -18.75 13.71 -16.31
N TRP A 32 -18.04 12.58 -16.46
CA TRP A 32 -16.74 12.34 -15.83
C TRP A 32 -15.61 12.37 -16.85
N HIS A 33 -14.67 13.30 -16.68
CA HIS A 33 -13.45 13.40 -17.48
C HIS A 33 -12.33 12.61 -16.75
N LEU A 34 -12.14 11.34 -17.12
CA LEU A 34 -11.10 10.50 -16.55
C LEU A 34 -9.94 10.39 -17.53
N GLY A 35 -8.72 10.67 -17.06
CA GLY A 35 -7.52 10.43 -17.84
C GLY A 35 -7.33 8.94 -18.10
N THR A 36 -7.01 8.55 -19.33
CA THR A 36 -6.71 7.15 -19.70
C THR A 36 -5.67 6.50 -18.78
N LEU A 37 -4.66 7.25 -18.35
CA LEU A 37 -3.64 6.78 -17.41
C LEU A 37 -4.20 6.50 -16.02
N GLN A 38 -5.18 7.29 -15.57
CA GLN A 38 -5.82 7.06 -14.26
C GLN A 38 -6.68 5.81 -14.30
N LEU A 39 -7.45 5.59 -15.37
CA LEU A 39 -8.23 4.36 -15.57
C LEU A 39 -7.32 3.12 -15.62
N LEU A 40 -6.22 3.20 -16.35
CA LEU A 40 -5.23 2.13 -16.41
C LEU A 40 -4.65 1.85 -15.01
N ALA A 41 -4.26 2.88 -14.27
CA ALA A 41 -3.75 2.73 -12.91
C ALA A 41 -4.77 2.08 -11.96
N MET A 42 -6.06 2.44 -12.08
CA MET A 42 -7.13 1.82 -11.29
C MET A 42 -7.30 0.34 -11.63
N LEU A 43 -7.33 -0.01 -12.93
CA LEU A 43 -7.48 -1.41 -13.38
C LEU A 43 -6.29 -2.27 -12.96
N VAL A 44 -5.06 -1.78 -13.17
CA VAL A 44 -3.84 -2.49 -12.76
C VAL A 44 -3.76 -2.60 -11.24
N GLY A 45 -4.12 -1.55 -10.52
CA GLY A 45 -4.17 -1.56 -9.05
C GLY A 45 -5.17 -2.60 -8.52
N LEU A 46 -6.39 -2.62 -9.07
CA LEU A 46 -7.41 -3.60 -8.72
C LEU A 46 -6.95 -5.02 -9.04
N ALA A 47 -6.40 -5.25 -10.23
CA ALA A 47 -5.86 -6.54 -10.63
C ALA A 47 -4.74 -7.00 -9.69
N THR A 48 -3.84 -6.10 -9.30
CA THR A 48 -2.74 -6.38 -8.35
C THR A 48 -3.28 -6.80 -6.98
N ILE A 49 -4.30 -6.12 -6.46
CA ILE A 49 -4.96 -6.48 -5.20
C ILE A 49 -5.57 -7.89 -5.29
N LEU A 50 -6.31 -8.16 -6.35
CA LEU A 50 -6.97 -9.46 -6.56
C LEU A 50 -5.94 -10.60 -6.73
N ILE A 51 -4.91 -10.39 -7.55
CA ILE A 51 -3.84 -11.37 -7.78
C ILE A 51 -3.07 -11.64 -6.49
N THR A 52 -2.71 -10.60 -5.75
CA THR A 52 -2.00 -10.76 -4.47
C THR A 52 -2.86 -11.48 -3.45
N GLY A 53 -4.13 -11.10 -3.30
CA GLY A 53 -5.08 -11.77 -2.42
C GLY A 53 -5.30 -13.24 -2.78
N ALA A 54 -5.48 -13.54 -4.06
CA ALA A 54 -5.60 -14.91 -4.57
C ALA A 54 -4.28 -15.68 -4.39
N GLY A 55 -3.15 -15.08 -4.68
CA GLY A 55 -1.82 -15.66 -4.49
C GLY A 55 -1.59 -16.07 -3.03
N LEU A 56 -1.87 -15.18 -2.09
CA LEU A 56 -1.78 -15.49 -0.66
C LEU A 56 -2.73 -16.60 -0.22
N ARG A 57 -3.92 -16.69 -0.83
CA ARG A 57 -4.94 -17.66 -0.42
C ARG A 57 -4.72 -19.05 -1.01
N TYR A 58 -4.42 -19.13 -2.31
CA TYR A 58 -4.50 -20.39 -3.06
C TYR A 58 -3.13 -21.00 -3.37
N THR A 59 -2.03 -20.22 -3.39
CA THR A 59 -0.71 -20.75 -3.72
C THR A 59 -0.03 -21.45 -2.54
N ARG A 60 0.91 -22.36 -2.85
CA ARG A 60 1.77 -23.00 -1.84
C ARG A 60 2.61 -21.96 -1.10
N LEU A 61 3.22 -21.02 -1.83
CA LEU A 61 4.00 -19.92 -1.26
C LEU A 61 3.17 -19.07 -0.30
N GLY A 62 1.92 -18.74 -0.64
CA GLY A 62 1.03 -18.00 0.25
C GLY A 62 0.70 -18.76 1.53
N LYS A 63 0.58 -20.09 1.48
CA LYS A 63 0.41 -20.94 2.68
C LYS A 63 1.66 -20.95 3.54
N GLU A 64 2.84 -21.12 2.94
CA GLU A 64 4.13 -21.08 3.61
C GLU A 64 4.38 -19.72 4.27
N MET A 65 4.12 -18.60 3.57
CA MET A 65 4.23 -17.25 4.11
C MET A 65 3.37 -17.06 5.36
N ARG A 66 2.13 -17.55 5.35
CA ARG A 66 1.24 -17.47 6.51
C ARG A 66 1.71 -18.35 7.66
N ALA A 67 2.15 -19.58 7.37
CA ALA A 67 2.69 -20.47 8.40
C ALA A 67 3.92 -19.88 9.09
N VAL A 68 4.85 -19.31 8.32
CA VAL A 68 6.04 -18.62 8.83
C VAL A 68 5.68 -17.37 9.62
N ALA A 69 4.67 -16.60 9.17
CA ALA A 69 4.18 -15.42 9.89
C ALA A 69 3.49 -15.77 11.22
N ASP A 70 2.83 -16.92 11.29
CA ASP A 70 2.16 -17.38 12.51
C ASP A 70 3.16 -17.90 13.56
N ASN A 71 4.07 -18.82 13.16
CA ASN A 71 5.10 -19.36 14.05
C ASN A 71 6.26 -19.95 13.23
N ILE A 72 7.40 -19.29 13.26
CA ILE A 72 8.60 -19.69 12.53
C ILE A 72 9.09 -21.08 12.95
N ALA A 73 9.17 -21.33 14.27
CA ALA A 73 9.67 -22.60 14.81
C ALA A 73 8.77 -23.78 14.40
N LEU A 74 7.45 -23.59 14.46
CA LEU A 74 6.51 -24.62 14.05
C LEU A 74 6.57 -24.87 12.53
N ALA A 75 6.76 -23.84 11.74
CA ALA A 75 6.92 -23.95 10.29
C ALA A 75 8.19 -24.75 9.92
N GLU A 76 9.30 -24.53 10.63
CA GLU A 76 10.54 -25.31 10.46
C GLU A 76 10.36 -26.78 10.78
N VAL A 77 9.72 -27.10 11.90
CA VAL A 77 9.40 -28.49 12.29
C VAL A 77 8.47 -29.15 11.26
N ALA A 78 7.58 -28.36 10.63
CA ALA A 78 6.72 -28.84 9.54
C ALA A 78 7.45 -28.98 8.18
N GLY A 79 8.77 -28.75 8.13
CA GLY A 79 9.59 -28.94 6.93
C GLY A 79 9.56 -27.75 5.94
N ILE A 80 9.09 -26.57 6.36
CA ILE A 80 9.08 -25.37 5.54
C ILE A 80 10.46 -24.70 5.61
N ASP A 81 11.08 -24.43 4.45
CA ASP A 81 12.30 -23.61 4.36
C ASP A 81 11.96 -22.14 4.65
N THR A 82 12.04 -21.76 5.92
CA THR A 82 11.70 -20.43 6.42
C THR A 82 12.58 -19.35 5.80
N ARG A 83 13.89 -19.63 5.59
CA ARG A 83 14.82 -18.66 4.99
C ARG A 83 14.46 -18.34 3.54
N ARG A 84 14.11 -19.36 2.76
CA ARG A 84 13.67 -19.20 1.38
C ARG A 84 12.34 -18.44 1.32
N THR A 85 11.39 -18.82 2.16
CA THR A 85 10.06 -18.20 2.23
C THR A 85 10.17 -16.73 2.59
N ILE A 86 10.99 -16.37 3.58
CA ILE A 86 11.23 -14.97 3.97
C ILE A 86 11.85 -14.17 2.81
N ARG A 87 12.87 -14.71 2.13
CA ARG A 87 13.50 -14.03 0.97
C ARG A 87 12.49 -13.76 -0.14
N ILE A 88 11.67 -14.74 -0.48
CA ILE A 88 10.64 -14.59 -1.52
C ILE A 88 9.59 -13.56 -1.05
N THR A 89 9.19 -13.59 0.21
CA THR A 89 8.25 -12.61 0.78
C THR A 89 8.77 -11.18 0.62
N TRP A 90 10.05 -10.94 0.92
CA TRP A 90 10.68 -9.63 0.74
C TRP A 90 10.77 -9.22 -0.73
N ALA A 91 11.09 -10.16 -1.63
CA ALA A 91 11.13 -9.89 -3.07
C ALA A 91 9.74 -9.52 -3.61
N VAL A 92 8.71 -10.27 -3.23
CA VAL A 92 7.32 -9.98 -3.62
C VAL A 92 6.86 -8.64 -3.05
N ALA A 93 7.12 -8.38 -1.76
CA ALA A 93 6.77 -7.12 -1.12
C ALA A 93 7.46 -5.93 -1.78
N GLY A 94 8.75 -6.05 -2.11
CA GLY A 94 9.50 -5.02 -2.83
C GLY A 94 8.95 -4.76 -4.23
N GLY A 95 8.62 -5.82 -4.97
CA GLY A 95 8.00 -5.72 -6.29
C GLY A 95 6.63 -5.03 -6.24
N LEU A 96 5.79 -5.40 -5.29
CA LEU A 96 4.47 -4.77 -5.08
C LEU A 96 4.62 -3.30 -4.66
N ALA A 97 5.58 -2.98 -3.80
CA ALA A 97 5.85 -1.60 -3.40
C ALA A 97 6.32 -0.73 -4.57
N ALA A 98 7.20 -1.25 -5.44
CA ALA A 98 7.64 -0.56 -6.65
C ALA A 98 6.46 -0.31 -7.61
N LEU A 99 5.65 -1.34 -7.86
CA LEU A 99 4.46 -1.23 -8.69
C LEU A 99 3.46 -0.22 -8.13
N ALA A 100 3.18 -0.26 -6.83
CA ALA A 100 2.31 0.71 -6.16
C ALA A 100 2.84 2.14 -6.29
N GLY A 101 4.16 2.34 -6.18
CA GLY A 101 4.81 3.65 -6.37
C GLY A 101 4.63 4.18 -7.78
N ILE A 102 4.77 3.33 -8.80
CA ILE A 102 4.57 3.68 -10.22
C ILE A 102 3.09 4.05 -10.45
N LEU A 103 2.15 3.22 -10.00
CA LEU A 103 0.72 3.48 -10.16
C LEU A 103 0.28 4.77 -9.48
N TYR A 104 0.79 5.03 -8.28
CA TYR A 104 0.47 6.25 -7.54
C TYR A 104 1.07 7.50 -8.21
N ALA A 105 2.32 7.42 -8.71
CA ALA A 105 2.95 8.51 -9.48
C ALA A 105 2.18 8.81 -10.77
N THR A 106 1.70 7.77 -11.45
CA THR A 106 0.89 7.88 -12.66
C THR A 106 -0.47 8.51 -12.36
N ALA A 107 -1.11 8.12 -11.26
CA ALA A 107 -2.41 8.66 -10.85
C ALA A 107 -2.35 10.16 -10.49
N ILE A 108 -1.26 10.59 -9.84
CA ILE A 108 -1.04 12.01 -9.48
C ILE A 108 -0.49 12.82 -10.68
N GLY A 109 0.14 12.16 -11.66
CA GLY A 109 0.76 12.80 -12.83
C GLY A 109 2.06 13.54 -12.51
N SER A 110 2.61 13.40 -11.30
CA SER A 110 3.85 14.06 -10.89
C SER A 110 4.61 13.26 -9.85
N ILE A 111 5.93 13.38 -9.87
CA ILE A 111 6.82 12.75 -8.90
C ILE A 111 7.79 13.77 -8.34
N ASN A 112 8.05 13.70 -7.03
CA ASN A 112 9.06 14.50 -6.36
C ASN A 112 9.82 13.65 -5.32
N PRO A 113 11.01 14.06 -4.87
CA PRO A 113 11.79 13.27 -3.91
C PRO A 113 11.13 13.06 -2.55
N ASN A 114 10.13 13.88 -2.18
CA ASN A 114 9.38 13.78 -0.93
C ASN A 114 8.16 12.85 -1.02
N PHE A 115 7.83 12.40 -2.23
CA PHE A 115 6.67 11.60 -2.56
C PHE A 115 6.45 10.40 -1.61
N GLY A 116 7.46 9.54 -1.45
CA GLY A 116 7.36 8.38 -0.58
C GLY A 116 7.17 8.74 0.90
N PHE A 117 7.76 9.85 1.35
CA PHE A 117 7.61 10.31 2.73
C PHE A 117 6.20 10.83 3.00
N THR A 118 5.59 11.50 2.04
CA THR A 118 4.24 12.05 2.16
C THR A 118 3.18 10.95 2.33
N ILE A 119 3.34 9.82 1.62
CA ILE A 119 2.39 8.70 1.69
C ILE A 119 2.67 7.73 2.84
N LEU A 120 3.87 7.79 3.44
CA LEU A 120 4.31 6.85 4.47
C LEU A 120 3.32 6.79 5.64
N LEU A 121 2.83 7.94 6.08
CA LEU A 121 1.89 8.04 7.19
C LEU A 121 0.56 7.35 6.88
N SER A 122 0.06 7.52 5.65
CA SER A 122 -1.17 6.85 5.18
C SER A 122 -0.99 5.33 5.07
N LEU A 123 0.21 4.88 4.65
CA LEU A 123 0.54 3.46 4.60
C LEU A 123 0.58 2.83 6.00
N PHE A 124 1.17 3.55 6.99
CA PHE A 124 1.12 3.09 8.37
C PHE A 124 -0.30 3.06 8.92
N ALA A 125 -1.10 4.08 8.62
CA ALA A 125 -2.51 4.11 9.02
C ALA A 125 -3.27 2.90 8.45
N ALA A 126 -3.06 2.58 7.17
CA ALA A 126 -3.67 1.43 6.51
C ALA A 126 -3.24 0.10 7.14
N ALA A 127 -1.94 -0.08 7.43
CA ALA A 127 -1.41 -1.29 8.05
C ALA A 127 -1.91 -1.49 9.49
N VAL A 128 -1.98 -0.41 10.27
CA VAL A 128 -2.48 -0.45 11.66
C VAL A 128 -3.98 -0.69 11.68
N LEU A 129 -4.75 0.03 10.86
CA LEU A 129 -6.20 -0.14 10.74
C LEU A 129 -6.55 -1.57 10.31
N GLY A 130 -5.83 -2.11 9.34
CA GLY A 130 -6.01 -3.46 8.86
C GLY A 130 -5.62 -4.53 9.88
N GLY A 131 -4.73 -4.20 10.79
CA GLY A 131 -4.16 -5.12 11.78
C GLY A 131 -2.80 -5.65 11.36
N ILE A 132 -1.79 -5.30 12.17
CA ILE A 132 -0.39 -5.72 11.94
C ILE A 132 -0.30 -7.25 11.97
N GLY A 133 0.33 -7.82 10.93
CA GLY A 133 0.48 -9.27 10.77
C GLY A 133 -0.63 -9.97 9.98
N ASN A 134 -1.63 -9.23 9.50
CA ASN A 134 -2.67 -9.76 8.62
C ASN A 134 -2.65 -9.08 7.25
N ALA A 135 -2.16 -9.79 6.22
CA ALA A 135 -2.05 -9.25 4.87
C ALA A 135 -3.41 -8.86 4.27
N TYR A 136 -4.46 -9.63 4.53
CA TYR A 136 -5.82 -9.29 4.07
C TYR A 136 -6.38 -8.07 4.81
N GLY A 137 -6.04 -7.95 6.10
CA GLY A 137 -6.35 -6.78 6.90
C GLY A 137 -5.69 -5.53 6.31
N ALA A 138 -4.40 -5.60 5.98
CA ALA A 138 -3.67 -4.50 5.38
C ALA A 138 -4.26 -4.05 4.04
N LEU A 139 -4.70 -5.00 3.17
CA LEU A 139 -5.40 -4.70 1.93
C LEU A 139 -6.72 -3.95 2.17
N ALA A 140 -7.54 -4.47 3.10
CA ALA A 140 -8.80 -3.82 3.47
C ALA A 140 -8.58 -2.45 4.11
N GLY A 141 -7.60 -2.33 5.01
CA GLY A 141 -7.20 -1.07 5.63
C GLY A 141 -6.76 -0.02 4.61
N GLY A 142 -5.99 -0.45 3.59
CA GLY A 142 -5.58 0.41 2.47
C GLY A 142 -6.77 0.98 1.70
N ILE A 143 -7.75 0.14 1.37
CA ILE A 143 -8.97 0.58 0.68
C ILE A 143 -9.76 1.58 1.55
N VAL A 144 -9.96 1.27 2.84
CA VAL A 144 -10.69 2.15 3.76
C VAL A 144 -9.99 3.51 3.91
N ILE A 145 -8.67 3.52 4.13
CA ILE A 145 -7.91 4.76 4.25
C ILE A 145 -7.93 5.56 2.94
N GLY A 146 -7.75 4.89 1.80
CA GLY A 146 -7.79 5.54 0.50
C GLY A 146 -9.15 6.21 0.24
N LEU A 147 -10.24 5.48 0.45
CA LEU A 147 -11.60 6.03 0.31
C LEU A 147 -11.86 7.17 1.28
N ALA A 148 -11.47 7.04 2.55
CA ALA A 148 -11.65 8.09 3.54
C ALA A 148 -10.88 9.37 3.16
N GLN A 149 -9.66 9.24 2.65
CA GLN A 149 -8.86 10.38 2.18
C GLN A 149 -9.48 11.05 0.95
N GLU A 150 -10.00 10.27 -0.01
CA GLU A 150 -10.68 10.84 -1.16
C GLU A 150 -11.99 11.53 -0.79
N TRP A 151 -12.83 10.90 0.01
CA TRP A 151 -14.08 11.52 0.49
C TRP A 151 -13.83 12.79 1.30
N SER A 152 -12.75 12.84 2.04
CA SER A 152 -12.39 14.03 2.79
C SER A 152 -12.16 15.26 1.91
N THR A 153 -11.76 15.06 0.64
CA THR A 153 -11.53 16.17 -0.28
C THR A 153 -12.81 16.89 -0.73
N LEU A 154 -13.98 16.27 -0.51
CA LEU A 154 -15.27 16.92 -0.73
C LEU A 154 -15.54 18.03 0.30
N PHE A 155 -14.98 17.93 1.49
CA PHE A 155 -15.20 18.86 2.61
C PHE A 155 -13.98 19.70 2.93
N PHE A 156 -12.77 19.16 2.67
CA PHE A 156 -11.50 19.77 3.04
C PHE A 156 -10.59 19.92 1.80
N ASN A 157 -9.67 20.88 1.85
CA ASN A 157 -8.66 21.03 0.80
C ASN A 157 -7.80 19.75 0.70
N PRO A 158 -7.46 19.26 -0.52
CA PRO A 158 -6.63 18.07 -0.74
C PRO A 158 -5.29 18.06 0.00
N ARG A 159 -4.76 19.21 0.38
CA ARG A 159 -3.54 19.34 1.21
C ARG A 159 -3.67 18.67 2.59
N TRP A 160 -4.90 18.47 3.09
CA TRP A 160 -5.17 17.86 4.38
C TRP A 160 -5.25 16.34 4.34
N LYS A 161 -5.15 15.69 3.17
CA LYS A 161 -5.16 14.21 3.04
C LYS A 161 -4.20 13.51 4.02
N PRO A 162 -2.92 13.94 4.18
CA PRO A 162 -2.03 13.29 5.15
C PRO A 162 -2.49 13.47 6.60
N ALA A 163 -3.05 14.62 6.95
CA ALA A 163 -3.55 14.88 8.29
C ALA A 163 -4.78 14.01 8.63
N ILE A 164 -5.64 13.76 7.65
CA ILE A 164 -6.79 12.86 7.80
C ILE A 164 -6.32 11.41 7.98
N GLY A 165 -5.34 10.96 7.20
CA GLY A 165 -4.71 9.65 7.40
C GLY A 165 -4.14 9.51 8.82
N PHE A 166 -3.50 10.57 9.33
CA PHE A 166 -2.99 10.60 10.71
C PHE A 166 -4.09 10.59 11.77
N ALA A 167 -5.16 11.35 11.57
CA ALA A 167 -6.31 11.36 12.47
C ALA A 167 -6.96 9.97 12.57
N ILE A 168 -7.12 9.28 11.43
CA ILE A 168 -7.64 7.91 11.39
C ILE A 168 -6.67 6.95 12.10
N LEU A 169 -5.35 7.12 11.93
CA LEU A 169 -4.35 6.31 12.63
C LEU A 169 -4.50 6.46 14.16
N ILE A 170 -4.57 7.70 14.65
CA ILE A 170 -4.75 7.96 16.09
C ILE A 170 -6.07 7.35 16.59
N LEU A 171 -7.16 7.58 15.87
CA LEU A 171 -8.47 7.05 16.23
C LEU A 171 -8.46 5.52 16.27
N THR A 172 -7.81 4.88 15.29
CA THR A 172 -7.65 3.42 15.27
C THR A 172 -6.86 2.92 16.47
N LEU A 173 -5.75 3.58 16.81
CA LEU A 173 -4.93 3.19 17.97
C LEU A 173 -5.67 3.36 19.29
N LEU A 174 -6.52 4.38 19.41
CA LEU A 174 -7.32 4.64 20.61
C LEU A 174 -8.48 3.65 20.76
N LEU A 175 -9.21 3.38 19.67
CA LEU A 175 -10.43 2.58 19.70
C LEU A 175 -10.16 1.10 19.44
N MET A 176 -9.23 0.79 18.55
CA MET A 176 -8.91 -0.57 18.09
C MET A 176 -7.38 -0.78 17.97
N PRO A 177 -6.64 -0.85 19.10
CA PRO A 177 -5.16 -0.91 19.06
C PRO A 177 -4.61 -2.15 18.35
N ARG A 178 -5.45 -3.14 18.05
CA ARG A 178 -5.08 -4.35 17.28
C ARG A 178 -5.48 -4.30 15.81
N GLY A 179 -6.15 -3.23 15.37
CA GLY A 179 -6.74 -3.12 14.05
C GLY A 179 -8.02 -3.95 13.89
N ILE A 180 -8.74 -3.75 12.77
CA ILE A 180 -10.03 -4.40 12.50
C ILE A 180 -9.88 -5.93 12.40
N PHE A 181 -8.79 -6.43 11.80
CA PHE A 181 -8.53 -7.85 11.58
C PHE A 181 -7.39 -8.40 12.45
N GLY A 182 -7.00 -7.68 13.52
CA GLY A 182 -5.95 -8.10 14.43
C GLY A 182 -6.33 -9.39 15.19
N ARG A 183 -5.43 -10.37 15.20
CA ARG A 183 -5.64 -11.65 15.93
C ARG A 183 -5.56 -11.43 17.44
N LYS A 184 -6.51 -12.00 18.19
CA LYS A 184 -6.38 -12.18 19.64
C LYS A 184 -5.26 -13.21 19.87
N LYS A 185 -4.13 -12.79 20.46
CA LYS A 185 -3.17 -13.76 21.03
C LYS A 185 -3.93 -14.54 22.09
N ALA A 186 -4.06 -15.86 21.92
CA ALA A 186 -4.49 -16.72 23.00
C ALA A 186 -3.49 -16.53 24.15
N ARG A 187 -3.99 -16.16 25.34
CA ARG A 187 -3.20 -16.16 26.54
C ARG A 187 -2.79 -17.61 26.81
N SER A 188 -1.52 -17.92 26.62
CA SER A 188 -0.88 -19.10 27.23
C SER A 188 -0.55 -18.78 28.68
#